data_52e59873f5858c4bf6b9ad205e5056a6
#
_entry.id   52e59873f5858c4bf6b9ad205e5056a6
#
_cell.length_a   1.000
_cell.length_b   1.000
_cell.length_c   1.000
_cell.angle_alpha   90.00
_cell.angle_beta   90.00
_cell.angle_gamma   90.00
#
_symmetry.space_group_name_H-M   'P 1'
#
loop_
_entity.id
_entity.type
_entity.pdbx_description
1 polymer ?
#
loop_
_entity_poly.entity_id
_entity_poly.type
_entity_poly.pdbx_seq_one_letter_code
_entity_poly.pdbx_strand_id
1 'polypeptide(L)'
;MKKTALIFLTFLSLSVFGQIEVKEGSFKKIDGYVMFDKYEHTDINNAPMALIKISTENITSEQRRKFTFKGNLATYFDVHFEPGEIYLYISAAAATFIAIIHDDFGKIEYRLPYDLCDFCGYEMVVSRIVQEQNLISINSKPAGATIFMDGVNMGMTPDILSNLSVGIHELKLEKEGYLPLIRELEIKKDE
;
A
#
# COMPACT_ATOMS: atom_id res chain seq x y z
N MET A 1 -9.70 -1.55 -51.06
CA MET A 1 -10.62 -1.20 -49.95
C MET A 1 -9.95 -1.56 -48.68
N LYS A 2 -9.74 -0.58 -47.77
CA LYS A 2 -9.18 -0.84 -46.44
C LYS A 2 -10.31 -1.38 -45.55
N LYS A 3 -10.04 -2.47 -44.80
CA LYS A 3 -11.01 -3.14 -43.91
C LYS A 3 -11.01 -2.49 -42.54
N THR A 4 -12.11 -2.54 -41.82
CA THR A 4 -12.22 -2.06 -40.43
C THR A 4 -11.84 -3.18 -39.46
N ALA A 5 -10.95 -2.89 -38.53
CA ALA A 5 -10.60 -3.83 -37.45
C ALA A 5 -11.62 -3.75 -36.30
N LEU A 6 -11.92 -4.87 -35.67
CA LEU A 6 -12.80 -4.94 -34.50
C LEU A 6 -11.95 -5.00 -33.24
N ILE A 7 -12.26 -4.15 -32.25
CA ILE A 7 -11.59 -4.12 -30.96
C ILE A 7 -12.45 -4.77 -29.89
N PHE A 8 -11.81 -5.61 -29.07
CA PHE A 8 -12.38 -6.09 -27.81
C PHE A 8 -11.52 -5.53 -26.67
N LEU A 9 -12.13 -4.80 -25.76
CA LEU A 9 -11.50 -4.33 -24.53
C LEU A 9 -12.11 -5.04 -23.35
N THR A 10 -11.27 -5.57 -22.49
CA THR A 10 -11.70 -6.09 -21.16
C THR A 10 -10.81 -5.48 -20.10
N PHE A 11 -11.45 -5.04 -19.02
CA PHE A 11 -10.76 -4.51 -17.85
C PHE A 11 -10.56 -5.65 -16.85
N LEU A 12 -9.35 -5.82 -16.38
CA LEU A 12 -9.03 -6.73 -15.28
C LEU A 12 -8.37 -5.93 -14.16
N SER A 13 -8.91 -6.02 -12.96
CA SER A 13 -8.26 -5.54 -11.76
C SER A 13 -7.42 -6.66 -11.15
N LEU A 14 -6.12 -6.44 -11.01
CA LEU A 14 -5.21 -7.31 -10.27
C LEU A 14 -4.58 -6.48 -9.15
N SER A 15 -4.77 -6.91 -7.91
CA SER A 15 -4.05 -6.34 -6.78
C SER A 15 -2.59 -6.80 -6.83
N VAL A 16 -1.66 -5.86 -6.96
CA VAL A 16 -0.21 -6.10 -6.93
C VAL A 16 0.35 -5.68 -5.58
N PHE A 17 1.37 -6.40 -5.14
CA PHE A 17 2.09 -6.27 -3.88
C PHE A 17 2.15 -4.84 -3.36
N GLY A 18 1.40 -4.57 -2.28
CA GLY A 18 1.33 -3.25 -1.71
C GLY A 18 2.51 -3.00 -0.77
N GLN A 19 3.06 -1.80 -0.83
CA GLN A 19 3.88 -1.26 0.25
C GLN A 19 2.99 -0.94 1.45
N ILE A 20 3.58 -0.87 2.64
CA ILE A 20 2.91 -0.36 3.83
C ILE A 20 3.30 1.09 4.07
N GLU A 21 2.40 1.82 4.69
CA GLU A 21 2.64 3.20 5.13
C GLU A 21 2.07 3.43 6.54
N VAL A 22 2.59 4.42 7.25
CA VAL A 22 1.92 5.01 8.39
C VAL A 22 1.09 6.17 7.88
N LYS A 23 -0.22 6.15 8.10
CA LYS A 23 -1.10 7.25 7.65
C LYS A 23 -0.67 8.57 8.26
N GLU A 24 -0.56 9.58 7.42
CA GLU A 24 -0.18 10.93 7.85
C GLU A 24 -1.13 11.45 8.93
N GLY A 25 -0.57 12.01 10.00
CA GLY A 25 -1.33 12.53 11.14
C GLY A 25 -2.00 11.48 12.03
N SER A 26 -1.83 10.19 11.75
CA SER A 26 -2.44 9.12 12.58
C SER A 26 -1.69 8.86 13.87
N PHE A 27 -0.39 9.19 13.95
CA PHE A 27 0.38 9.02 15.18
C PHE A 27 0.10 10.18 16.14
N LYS A 28 -0.56 9.87 17.26
CA LYS A 28 -0.90 10.86 18.28
C LYS A 28 -0.99 10.23 19.66
N LYS A 29 -0.76 11.06 20.69
CA LYS A 29 -0.94 10.68 22.07
C LYS A 29 -2.42 10.52 22.40
N ILE A 30 -2.77 9.50 23.17
CA ILE A 30 -4.12 9.30 23.69
C ILE A 30 -4.26 10.08 24.98
N ASP A 31 -5.11 11.12 24.97
CA ASP A 31 -5.34 11.95 26.14
C ASP A 31 -5.95 11.17 27.31
N GLY A 32 -5.40 11.38 28.50
CA GLY A 32 -5.88 10.73 29.71
C GLY A 32 -5.57 9.22 29.82
N TYR A 33 -4.87 8.64 28.82
CA TYR A 33 -4.44 7.24 28.92
C TYR A 33 -3.27 7.11 29.90
N VAL A 34 -3.45 6.22 30.87
CA VAL A 34 -2.40 5.80 31.81
C VAL A 34 -2.42 4.29 31.87
N MET A 35 -1.27 3.64 31.69
CA MET A 35 -1.16 2.20 31.90
C MET A 35 -1.51 1.85 33.36
N PHE A 36 -2.51 0.99 33.54
CA PHE A 36 -2.97 0.62 34.87
C PHE A 36 -1.97 -0.26 35.64
N ASP A 37 -1.22 -1.08 34.91
CA ASP A 37 -0.22 -1.99 35.47
C ASP A 37 1.20 -1.58 35.06
N LYS A 38 1.72 -0.56 35.73
CA LYS A 38 3.04 0.01 35.44
C LYS A 38 4.19 -0.95 35.62
N TYR A 39 4.03 -1.96 36.48
CA TYR A 39 5.09 -2.90 36.83
C TYR A 39 5.26 -4.02 35.81
N GLU A 40 4.23 -4.31 35.04
CA GLU A 40 4.29 -5.30 33.94
C GLU A 40 4.83 -4.72 32.64
N HIS A 41 4.93 -3.39 32.53
CA HIS A 41 5.33 -2.70 31.28
C HIS A 41 6.62 -1.89 31.47
N THR A 42 7.65 -2.59 31.89
CA THR A 42 9.04 -2.10 31.90
C THR A 42 9.89 -2.98 30.97
N ASP A 43 10.94 -2.39 30.41
CA ASP A 43 11.90 -3.16 29.62
C ASP A 43 12.83 -4.03 30.51
N ILE A 44 13.74 -4.77 29.89
CA ILE A 44 14.69 -5.65 30.59
C ILE A 44 15.61 -4.93 31.59
N ASN A 45 15.69 -3.61 31.53
CA ASN A 45 16.46 -2.75 32.43
C ASN A 45 15.58 -2.04 33.47
N ASN A 46 14.31 -2.46 33.61
CA ASN A 46 13.27 -1.80 34.38
C ASN A 46 12.97 -0.36 33.98
N ALA A 47 13.31 0.03 32.74
CA ALA A 47 12.95 1.35 32.21
C ALA A 47 11.48 1.36 31.77
N PRO A 48 10.76 2.49 31.96
CA PRO A 48 9.37 2.62 31.57
C PRO A 48 9.13 2.40 30.07
N MET A 49 8.03 1.74 29.73
CA MET A 49 7.56 1.58 28.37
C MET A 49 6.37 2.50 28.06
N ALA A 50 6.22 2.88 26.83
CA ALA A 50 5.01 3.46 26.26
C ALA A 50 4.24 2.41 25.46
N LEU A 51 2.91 2.56 25.36
CA LEU A 51 2.09 1.73 24.49
C LEU A 51 1.74 2.48 23.20
N ILE A 52 1.95 1.84 22.05
CA ILE A 52 1.42 2.30 20.78
C ILE A 52 0.37 1.30 20.31
N LYS A 53 -0.89 1.73 20.21
CA LYS A 53 -1.99 0.96 19.62
C LYS A 53 -1.97 1.16 18.11
N ILE A 54 -1.72 0.10 17.38
CA ILE A 54 -1.61 0.14 15.93
C ILE A 54 -2.85 -0.50 15.33
N SER A 55 -3.73 0.32 14.74
CA SER A 55 -4.81 -0.13 13.87
C SER A 55 -4.27 -0.39 12.47
N THR A 56 -4.87 -1.33 11.75
CA THR A 56 -4.42 -1.67 10.40
C THR A 56 -5.54 -1.53 9.39
N GLU A 57 -5.22 -0.99 8.19
CA GLU A 57 -6.15 -0.86 7.06
C GLU A 57 -5.66 -1.65 5.86
N ASN A 58 -6.59 -2.27 5.12
CA ASN A 58 -6.32 -3.13 3.97
C ASN A 58 -5.41 -4.33 4.32
N ILE A 59 -5.47 -4.80 5.56
CA ILE A 59 -4.64 -5.87 6.13
C ILE A 59 -5.55 -6.83 6.89
N THR A 60 -5.53 -8.10 6.52
CA THR A 60 -6.34 -9.13 7.18
C THR A 60 -5.80 -9.47 8.59
N SER A 61 -6.61 -10.13 9.41
CA SER A 61 -6.19 -10.57 10.75
C SER A 61 -5.02 -11.56 10.71
N GLU A 62 -4.92 -12.38 9.68
CA GLU A 62 -3.80 -13.29 9.47
C GLU A 62 -2.52 -12.54 9.11
N GLN A 63 -2.61 -11.62 8.17
CA GLN A 63 -1.50 -10.76 7.76
C GLN A 63 -1.01 -9.89 8.91
N ARG A 64 -1.91 -9.35 9.75
CA ARG A 64 -1.54 -8.55 10.92
C ARG A 64 -0.56 -9.27 11.85
N ARG A 65 -0.68 -10.58 12.02
CA ARG A 65 0.21 -11.40 12.87
C ARG A 65 1.62 -11.56 12.33
N LYS A 66 1.87 -11.17 11.08
CA LYS A 66 3.19 -11.23 10.43
C LYS A 66 4.00 -9.94 10.59
N PHE A 67 3.46 -8.95 11.29
CA PHE A 67 4.23 -7.74 11.58
C PHE A 67 5.32 -8.00 12.60
N THR A 68 6.49 -7.43 12.34
CA THR A 68 7.61 -7.38 13.28
C THR A 68 8.10 -5.94 13.39
N PHE A 69 8.66 -5.60 14.56
CA PHE A 69 9.07 -4.24 14.87
C PHE A 69 10.52 -4.22 15.29
N LYS A 70 11.25 -3.18 14.87
CA LYS A 70 12.63 -2.92 15.28
C LYS A 70 12.83 -1.43 15.49
N GLY A 71 13.84 -1.07 16.27
CA GLY A 71 14.23 0.31 16.51
C GLY A 71 15.74 0.48 16.57
N ASN A 72 16.21 1.55 17.17
CA ASN A 72 17.61 1.73 17.50
C ASN A 72 18.08 0.73 18.57
N LEU A 73 19.39 0.55 18.71
CA LEU A 73 20.01 -0.52 19.53
C LEU A 73 19.53 -0.58 20.99
N ALA A 74 19.11 0.55 21.56
CA ALA A 74 18.65 0.63 22.94
C ALA A 74 17.12 0.46 23.10
N THR A 75 16.38 0.26 22.01
CA THR A 75 14.93 0.16 22.05
C THR A 75 14.50 -1.29 22.22
N TYR A 76 13.78 -1.54 23.29
CA TYR A 76 13.11 -2.82 23.53
C TYR A 76 11.66 -2.74 23.07
N PHE A 77 11.14 -3.87 22.56
CA PHE A 77 9.75 -4.01 22.09
C PHE A 77 9.12 -5.25 22.71
N ASP A 78 7.86 -5.11 23.11
CA ASP A 78 6.99 -6.23 23.42
C ASP A 78 5.70 -6.07 22.59
N VAL A 79 5.26 -7.13 21.90
CA VAL A 79 4.20 -7.06 20.87
C VAL A 79 3.08 -8.02 21.20
N HIS A 80 1.87 -7.50 21.38
CA HIS A 80 0.67 -8.27 21.56
C HIS A 80 -0.31 -8.04 20.42
N PHE A 81 -0.85 -9.14 19.87
CA PHE A 81 -1.83 -9.08 18.79
C PHE A 81 -3.23 -9.24 19.33
N GLU A 82 -3.96 -8.13 19.37
CA GLU A 82 -5.34 -8.05 19.81
C GLU A 82 -6.35 -8.16 18.65
N PRO A 83 -7.64 -8.44 18.91
CA PRO A 83 -8.67 -8.37 17.88
C PRO A 83 -8.76 -6.97 17.27
N GLY A 84 -8.29 -6.82 16.03
CA GLY A 84 -8.35 -5.53 15.30
C GLY A 84 -7.10 -4.66 15.41
N GLU A 85 -6.25 -4.84 16.41
CA GLU A 85 -5.12 -3.95 16.72
C GLU A 85 -3.85 -4.73 17.04
N ILE A 86 -2.71 -4.05 17.01
CA ILE A 86 -1.43 -4.51 17.56
C ILE A 86 -1.08 -3.58 18.70
N TYR A 87 -0.81 -4.14 19.87
CA TYR A 87 -0.30 -3.41 21.03
C TYR A 87 1.21 -3.54 21.03
N LEU A 88 1.88 -2.44 20.75
CA LEU A 88 3.33 -2.35 20.72
C LEU A 88 3.82 -1.59 21.95
N TYR A 89 4.39 -2.30 22.90
CA TYR A 89 5.09 -1.70 24.02
C TYR A 89 6.53 -1.39 23.60
N ILE A 90 7.01 -0.20 23.91
CA ILE A 90 8.30 0.32 23.44
C ILE A 90 9.00 1.10 24.54
N SER A 91 10.31 0.90 24.73
CA SER A 91 11.10 1.71 25.68
C SER A 91 10.96 3.20 25.37
N ALA A 92 10.31 3.95 26.27
CA ALA A 92 9.92 5.34 26.00
C ALA A 92 11.12 6.26 25.75
N ALA A 93 12.12 6.21 26.63
CA ALA A 93 13.27 7.10 26.59
C ALA A 93 14.25 6.83 25.43
N ALA A 94 14.24 5.63 24.86
CA ALA A 94 15.23 5.21 23.85
C ALA A 94 14.69 5.27 22.41
N ALA A 95 13.38 5.30 22.24
CA ALA A 95 12.76 5.19 20.92
C ALA A 95 12.85 6.51 20.14
N THR A 96 13.50 6.48 18.98
CA THR A 96 13.55 7.62 18.05
C THR A 96 12.88 7.29 16.72
N PHE A 97 12.79 6.01 16.36
CA PHE A 97 12.09 5.52 15.19
C PHE A 97 11.59 4.10 15.42
N ILE A 98 10.64 3.69 14.61
CA ILE A 98 10.10 2.34 14.55
C ILE A 98 10.23 1.83 13.12
N ALA A 99 10.98 0.76 12.92
CA ALA A 99 10.95 0.00 11.69
C ALA A 99 9.80 -1.00 11.77
N ILE A 100 8.81 -0.82 10.92
CA ILE A 100 7.63 -1.68 10.79
C ILE A 100 7.90 -2.60 9.61
N ILE A 101 7.93 -3.90 9.83
CA ILE A 101 8.34 -4.91 8.86
C ILE A 101 7.20 -5.91 8.70
N HIS A 102 6.88 -6.25 7.45
CA HIS A 102 5.94 -7.30 7.12
C HIS A 102 6.51 -8.18 6.00
N ASP A 103 6.42 -9.49 6.13
CA ASP A 103 7.05 -10.44 5.21
C ASP A 103 6.56 -10.27 3.76
N ASP A 104 5.26 -9.98 3.58
CA ASP A 104 4.66 -9.86 2.25
C ASP A 104 4.65 -8.41 1.72
N PHE A 105 4.77 -7.39 2.59
CA PHE A 105 4.55 -5.98 2.23
C PHE A 105 5.81 -5.11 2.35
N GLY A 106 6.93 -5.67 2.82
CA GLY A 106 8.18 -4.98 2.95
C GLY A 106 8.34 -4.22 4.27
N LYS A 107 9.17 -3.18 4.26
CA LYS A 107 9.60 -2.45 5.45
C LYS A 107 9.44 -0.95 5.26
N ILE A 108 9.01 -0.27 6.33
CA ILE A 108 9.10 1.19 6.46
C ILE A 108 9.80 1.56 7.77
N GLU A 109 10.44 2.72 7.79
CA GLU A 109 11.00 3.34 8.99
C GLU A 109 10.19 4.59 9.32
N TYR A 110 9.49 4.56 10.43
CA TYR A 110 8.71 5.69 10.91
C TYR A 110 9.48 6.43 12.01
N ARG A 111 9.86 7.66 11.77
CA ARG A 111 10.46 8.52 12.79
C ARG A 111 9.37 9.06 13.70
N LEU A 112 9.56 8.90 15.00
CA LEU A 112 8.64 9.45 15.99
C LEU A 112 8.73 10.98 15.94
N PRO A 113 7.60 11.70 15.86
CA PRO A 113 7.60 13.17 15.72
C PRO A 113 7.99 13.89 17.01
N TYR A 114 7.98 13.19 18.13
CA TYR A 114 8.35 13.68 19.47
C TYR A 114 8.74 12.51 20.37
N ASP A 115 9.37 12.82 21.50
CA ASP A 115 9.75 11.82 22.50
C ASP A 115 8.51 11.23 23.16
N LEU A 116 8.58 9.93 23.43
CA LEU A 116 7.51 9.23 24.12
C LEU A 116 7.59 9.49 25.63
N CYS A 117 6.45 9.64 26.29
CA CYS A 117 6.41 9.74 27.74
C CYS A 117 6.25 8.37 28.37
N ASP A 118 6.77 8.22 29.58
CA ASP A 118 6.69 7.02 30.38
C ASP A 118 5.23 6.61 30.65
N PHE A 119 4.90 5.34 30.41
CA PHE A 119 3.59 4.76 30.62
C PHE A 119 2.44 5.45 29.88
N CYS A 120 2.74 6.21 28.84
CA CYS A 120 1.74 6.88 28.02
C CYS A 120 1.24 5.96 26.89
N GLY A 121 0.01 6.22 26.46
CA GLY A 121 -0.60 5.60 25.28
C GLY A 121 -0.53 6.48 24.05
N TYR A 122 -0.33 5.84 22.93
CA TYR A 122 -0.35 6.45 21.59
C TYR A 122 -1.19 5.60 20.65
N GLU A 123 -1.70 6.18 19.60
CA GLU A 123 -2.35 5.48 18.50
C GLU A 123 -1.65 5.76 17.18
N MET A 124 -1.73 4.80 16.26
CA MET A 124 -1.14 4.87 14.92
C MET A 124 -1.98 4.04 13.96
N VAL A 125 -2.07 4.44 12.71
CA VAL A 125 -2.69 3.64 11.65
C VAL A 125 -1.62 3.22 10.64
N VAL A 126 -1.48 1.92 10.45
CA VAL A 126 -0.65 1.32 9.40
C VAL A 126 -1.56 0.80 8.30
N SER A 127 -1.38 1.31 7.10
CA SER A 127 -2.16 0.93 5.93
C SER A 127 -1.31 0.18 4.92
N ARG A 128 -1.91 -0.82 4.27
CA ARG A 128 -1.35 -1.38 3.05
C ARG A 128 -1.76 -0.49 1.88
N ILE A 129 -0.77 0.01 1.14
CA ILE A 129 -1.01 0.73 -0.11
C ILE A 129 -1.44 -0.32 -1.15
N VAL A 130 -2.72 -0.36 -1.46
CA VAL A 130 -3.24 -1.16 -2.56
C VAL A 130 -3.09 -0.31 -3.82
N GLN A 131 -2.05 -0.59 -4.61
CA GLN A 131 -1.99 -0.04 -5.96
C GLN A 131 -2.96 -0.86 -6.82
N GLU A 132 -4.12 -0.30 -7.08
CA GLU A 132 -5.02 -0.82 -8.10
C GLU A 132 -4.34 -0.58 -9.45
N GLN A 133 -3.84 -1.67 -10.04
CA GLN A 133 -3.34 -1.60 -11.41
C GLN A 133 -4.53 -1.74 -12.35
N ASN A 134 -4.85 -0.66 -13.04
CA ASN A 134 -5.78 -0.74 -14.16
C ASN A 134 -5.14 -1.59 -15.26
N LEU A 135 -5.69 -2.78 -15.48
CA LEU A 135 -5.30 -3.68 -16.56
C LEU A 135 -6.34 -3.60 -17.67
N ILE A 136 -5.88 -3.32 -18.88
CA ILE A 136 -6.74 -3.26 -20.06
C ILE A 136 -6.25 -4.28 -21.06
N SER A 137 -7.07 -5.27 -21.38
CA SER A 137 -6.80 -6.19 -22.48
C SER A 137 -7.27 -5.58 -23.81
N ILE A 138 -6.33 -5.40 -24.73
CA ILE A 138 -6.60 -4.86 -26.06
C ILE A 138 -6.46 -5.98 -27.09
N ASN A 139 -7.57 -6.29 -27.72
CA ASN A 139 -7.63 -7.29 -28.77
C ASN A 139 -8.14 -6.67 -30.05
N SER A 140 -7.66 -7.16 -31.20
CA SER A 140 -8.15 -6.73 -32.51
C SER A 140 -8.44 -7.92 -33.43
N LYS A 141 -9.27 -7.72 -34.40
CA LYS A 141 -9.53 -8.70 -35.43
C LYS A 141 -9.35 -8.02 -36.83
N PRO A 142 -8.30 -8.43 -37.55
CA PRO A 142 -7.30 -9.45 -37.26
C PRO A 142 -6.33 -9.02 -36.15
N ALA A 143 -5.67 -9.96 -35.49
CA ALA A 143 -4.64 -9.71 -34.49
C ALA A 143 -3.38 -9.10 -35.12
N GLY A 144 -2.45 -8.58 -34.30
CA GLY A 144 -1.19 -7.97 -34.75
C GLY A 144 -1.37 -6.53 -35.27
N ALA A 145 -2.30 -5.78 -34.70
CA ALA A 145 -2.34 -4.34 -34.87
C ALA A 145 -1.39 -3.67 -33.85
N THR A 146 -0.63 -2.66 -34.28
CA THR A 146 0.20 -1.85 -33.39
C THR A 146 -0.70 -0.99 -32.50
N ILE A 147 -0.44 -1.02 -31.21
CA ILE A 147 -1.17 -0.25 -30.19
C ILE A 147 -0.40 1.02 -29.89
N PHE A 148 -1.06 2.16 -30.00
CA PHE A 148 -0.57 3.44 -29.48
C PHE A 148 -1.51 3.93 -28.40
N MET A 149 -0.95 4.36 -27.27
CA MET A 149 -1.67 5.05 -26.20
C MET A 149 -1.06 6.43 -26.02
N ASP A 150 -1.87 7.48 -26.21
CA ASP A 150 -1.41 8.88 -26.22
C ASP A 150 -0.21 9.13 -27.15
N GLY A 151 -0.20 8.46 -28.31
CA GLY A 151 0.89 8.53 -29.28
C GLY A 151 2.10 7.66 -28.98
N VAL A 152 2.18 7.00 -27.81
CA VAL A 152 3.28 6.10 -27.42
C VAL A 152 2.98 4.69 -27.90
N ASN A 153 3.95 4.06 -28.57
CA ASN A 153 3.83 2.65 -28.99
C ASN A 153 3.91 1.72 -27.78
N MET A 154 2.84 0.96 -27.55
CA MET A 154 2.67 0.04 -26.41
C MET A 154 2.81 -1.44 -26.80
N GLY A 155 3.08 -1.76 -28.09
CA GLY A 155 3.17 -3.14 -28.56
C GLY A 155 2.16 -3.49 -29.64
N MET A 156 1.74 -4.75 -29.70
CA MET A 156 0.79 -5.26 -30.72
C MET A 156 -0.29 -6.14 -30.10
N THR A 157 -1.50 -6.06 -30.67
CA THR A 157 -2.63 -6.90 -30.26
C THR A 157 -2.43 -8.39 -30.58
N PRO A 158 -2.88 -9.33 -29.71
CA PRO A 158 -3.47 -9.09 -28.39
C PRO A 158 -2.42 -8.74 -27.34
N ASP A 159 -2.71 -7.78 -26.47
CA ASP A 159 -1.82 -7.39 -25.36
C ASP A 159 -2.62 -6.92 -24.15
N ILE A 160 -1.97 -6.91 -22.97
CA ILE A 160 -2.52 -6.41 -21.72
C ILE A 160 -1.67 -5.23 -21.27
N LEU A 161 -2.24 -4.04 -21.32
CA LEU A 161 -1.60 -2.82 -20.83
C LEU A 161 -1.87 -2.66 -19.33
N SER A 162 -0.84 -2.29 -18.57
CA SER A 162 -0.90 -2.05 -17.12
C SER A 162 -0.37 -0.66 -16.78
N ASN A 163 -0.66 -0.20 -15.56
CA ASN A 163 -0.18 1.08 -15.02
C ASN A 163 -0.58 2.31 -15.82
N LEU A 164 -1.73 2.26 -16.47
CA LEU A 164 -2.28 3.43 -17.15
C LEU A 164 -2.81 4.41 -16.10
N SER A 165 -2.55 5.70 -16.29
CA SER A 165 -3.09 6.74 -15.38
C SER A 165 -4.61 6.81 -15.47
N VAL A 166 -5.24 7.27 -14.38
CA VAL A 166 -6.68 7.60 -14.41
C VAL A 166 -6.88 8.83 -15.29
N GLY A 167 -7.86 8.79 -16.16
CA GLY A 167 -8.18 9.89 -17.09
C GLY A 167 -8.62 9.42 -18.45
N ILE A 168 -8.70 10.37 -19.38
CA ILE A 168 -9.04 10.12 -20.78
C ILE A 168 -7.73 9.93 -21.56
N HIS A 169 -7.63 8.82 -22.28
CA HIS A 169 -6.50 8.44 -23.10
C HIS A 169 -6.93 8.24 -24.54
N GLU A 170 -6.05 8.60 -25.51
CA GLU A 170 -6.25 8.28 -26.90
C GLU A 170 -5.68 6.89 -27.21
N LEU A 171 -6.54 5.92 -27.52
CA LEU A 171 -6.15 4.63 -28.06
C LEU A 171 -6.19 4.65 -29.57
N LYS A 172 -5.05 4.40 -30.23
CA LYS A 172 -4.95 4.24 -31.67
C LYS A 172 -4.42 2.86 -32.03
N LEU A 173 -5.08 2.18 -32.96
CA LEU A 173 -4.61 0.92 -33.54
C LEU A 173 -4.28 1.09 -34.99
N GLU A 174 -3.11 0.61 -35.41
CA GLU A 174 -2.66 0.62 -36.80
C GLU A 174 -2.28 -0.78 -37.27
N LYS A 175 -2.73 -1.15 -38.44
CA LYS A 175 -2.33 -2.38 -39.11
C LYS A 175 -2.28 -2.16 -40.64
N GLU A 176 -1.24 -2.68 -41.27
CA GLU A 176 -1.10 -2.61 -42.72
C GLU A 176 -2.32 -3.22 -43.42
N GLY A 177 -2.83 -2.50 -44.42
CA GLY A 177 -4.03 -2.88 -45.19
C GLY A 177 -5.36 -2.50 -44.54
N TYR A 178 -5.36 -1.88 -43.34
CA TYR A 178 -6.55 -1.43 -42.60
C TYR A 178 -6.54 0.08 -42.40
N LEU A 179 -7.71 0.65 -42.14
CA LEU A 179 -7.82 2.02 -41.68
C LEU A 179 -7.39 2.09 -40.22
N PRO A 180 -6.64 3.12 -39.82
CA PRO A 180 -6.37 3.34 -38.39
C PRO A 180 -7.67 3.48 -37.59
N LEU A 181 -7.72 2.92 -36.43
CA LEU A 181 -8.83 3.10 -35.48
C LEU A 181 -8.34 3.98 -34.35
N ILE A 182 -9.05 5.09 -34.12
CA ILE A 182 -8.76 6.01 -33.00
C ILE A 182 -9.99 6.08 -32.12
N ARG A 183 -9.80 5.94 -30.79
CA ARG A 183 -10.86 6.07 -29.78
C ARG A 183 -10.33 6.72 -28.51
N GLU A 184 -11.17 7.50 -27.88
CA GLU A 184 -10.97 7.92 -26.50
C GLU A 184 -11.34 6.76 -25.56
N LEU A 185 -10.50 6.54 -24.56
CA LEU A 185 -10.65 5.53 -23.54
C LEU A 185 -10.61 6.20 -22.17
N GLU A 186 -11.70 6.15 -21.42
CA GLU A 186 -11.75 6.65 -20.05
C GLU A 186 -11.32 5.54 -19.07
N ILE A 187 -10.20 5.78 -18.39
CA ILE A 187 -9.73 4.92 -17.31
C ILE A 187 -10.22 5.51 -15.99
N LYS A 188 -11.09 4.79 -15.31
CA LYS A 188 -11.64 5.17 -14.02
C LYS A 188 -10.86 4.52 -12.90
N LYS A 189 -10.82 5.19 -11.76
CA LYS A 189 -10.44 4.56 -10.51
C LYS A 189 -11.62 3.66 -10.10
N ASP A 190 -11.35 2.37 -9.88
CA ASP A 190 -12.36 1.49 -9.28
C ASP A 190 -12.72 2.02 -7.88
N GLU A 191 -14.04 2.20 -7.60
CA GLU A 191 -14.55 2.65 -6.30
C GLU A 191 -14.55 1.50 -5.29
#